data_e965a2b5f78167c8ff47c5bed0c958d1
#
_entry.id   e965a2b5f78167c8ff47c5bed0c958d1
#
_cell.length_a   1.000
_cell.length_b   1.000
_cell.length_c   1.000
_cell.angle_alpha   90.00
_cell.angle_beta   90.00
_cell.angle_gamma   90.00
#
_symmetry.space_group_name_H-M   'P 1'
#
loop_
_entity.id
_entity.type
_entity.pdbx_description
1 polymer ?
#
loop_
_entity_poly.entity_id
_entity_poly.type
_entity_poly.pdbx_seq_one_letter_code
_entity_poly.pdbx_strand_id
1 'polypeptide(L)'
;MDVHFDPVVLKLISILKRALPDTPEEDIFWGYHFVTGSLMNTLARTGRIDRLSSGLCHSDDFPAVKARMARFMAAGFHALKSP
;
A
#
# COMPACT_ATOMS: atom_id res chain seq x y z
N MET A 1 -6.77 -23.39 -10.42
CA MET A 1 -6.25 -23.20 -9.06
C MET A 1 -7.20 -22.34 -8.27
N ASP A 2 -7.75 -22.91 -7.22
CA ASP A 2 -8.64 -22.14 -6.37
C ASP A 2 -7.84 -21.27 -5.42
N VAL A 3 -7.99 -19.98 -5.61
CA VAL A 3 -7.35 -19.03 -4.71
C VAL A 3 -8.41 -18.47 -3.79
N HIS A 4 -8.31 -18.85 -2.53
CA HIS A 4 -9.24 -18.34 -1.53
C HIS A 4 -8.63 -17.09 -0.91
N PHE A 5 -9.27 -15.96 -1.18
CA PHE A 5 -8.85 -14.73 -0.54
C PHE A 5 -9.57 -14.57 0.79
N ASP A 6 -8.81 -14.07 1.76
CA ASP A 6 -9.37 -13.73 3.06
C ASP A 6 -10.55 -12.76 2.87
N PRO A 7 -11.68 -13.01 3.55
CA PRO A 7 -12.81 -12.07 3.49
C PRO A 7 -12.44 -10.62 3.83
N VAL A 8 -11.42 -10.43 4.67
CA VAL A 8 -10.93 -9.09 5.00
C VAL A 8 -10.38 -8.40 3.75
N VAL A 9 -9.66 -9.13 2.90
CA VAL A 9 -9.12 -8.59 1.65
C VAL A 9 -10.25 -8.14 0.74
N LEU A 10 -11.28 -8.97 0.57
CA LEU A 10 -12.41 -8.64 -0.29
C LEU A 10 -13.18 -7.43 0.26
N LYS A 11 -13.28 -7.33 1.58
CA LYS A 11 -13.92 -6.19 2.22
C LYS A 11 -13.13 -4.91 2.00
N LEU A 12 -11.80 -4.98 2.09
CA LEU A 12 -10.93 -3.83 1.82
C LEU A 12 -11.09 -3.35 0.39
N ILE A 13 -11.14 -4.26 -0.56
CA ILE A 13 -11.37 -3.93 -1.97
C ILE A 13 -12.72 -3.21 -2.13
N SER A 14 -13.75 -3.73 -1.47
CA SER A 14 -15.08 -3.12 -1.49
C SER A 14 -15.07 -1.69 -0.94
N ILE A 15 -14.36 -1.48 0.18
CA ILE A 15 -14.22 -0.15 0.78
C ILE A 15 -13.49 0.79 -0.17
N LEU A 16 -12.43 0.32 -0.81
CA LEU A 16 -11.67 1.13 -1.77
C LEU A 16 -12.54 1.54 -2.96
N LYS A 17 -13.37 0.63 -3.46
CA LYS A 17 -14.28 0.94 -4.56
C LYS A 17 -15.25 2.05 -4.19
N ARG A 18 -15.78 2.02 -2.96
CA ARG A 18 -16.70 3.05 -2.48
C ARG A 18 -16.02 4.38 -2.25
N ALA A 19 -14.78 4.36 -1.75
CA ALA A 19 -14.02 5.58 -1.47
C ALA A 19 -13.50 6.24 -2.75
N LEU A 20 -13.32 5.45 -3.81
CA LEU A 20 -12.72 5.90 -5.06
C LEU A 20 -13.64 5.56 -6.25
N PRO A 21 -14.86 6.14 -6.29
CA PRO A 21 -15.84 5.75 -7.31
C PRO A 21 -15.42 6.09 -8.74
N ASP A 22 -14.51 7.05 -8.91
CA ASP A 22 -14.05 7.47 -10.23
C ASP A 22 -12.82 6.69 -10.71
N THR A 23 -12.36 5.73 -9.91
CA THR A 23 -11.19 4.92 -10.26
C THR A 23 -11.66 3.62 -10.91
N PRO A 24 -11.13 3.25 -12.09
CA PRO A 24 -11.47 1.98 -12.71
C PRO A 24 -11.20 0.81 -11.76
N GLU A 25 -12.07 -0.21 -11.82
CA GLU A 25 -11.95 -1.36 -10.94
C GLU A 25 -10.60 -2.05 -11.07
N GLU A 26 -10.10 -2.17 -12.30
CA GLU A 26 -8.78 -2.76 -12.54
C GLU A 26 -7.69 -2.03 -11.74
N ASP A 27 -7.75 -0.70 -11.73
CA ASP A 27 -6.76 0.10 -11.01
C ASP A 27 -6.90 -0.03 -9.50
N ILE A 28 -8.11 -0.27 -8.99
CA ILE A 28 -8.30 -0.56 -7.57
C ILE A 28 -7.54 -1.83 -7.18
N PHE A 29 -7.63 -2.88 -7.99
CA PHE A 29 -6.92 -4.13 -7.71
C PHE A 29 -5.40 -3.94 -7.80
N TRP A 30 -4.92 -3.22 -8.80
CA TRP A 30 -3.48 -2.93 -8.92
C TRP A 30 -2.99 -2.09 -7.74
N GLY A 31 -3.75 -1.07 -7.35
CA GLY A 31 -3.40 -0.24 -6.20
C GLY A 31 -3.34 -1.06 -4.91
N TYR A 32 -4.31 -1.95 -4.69
CA TYR A 32 -4.29 -2.84 -3.55
C TYR A 32 -3.03 -3.73 -3.57
N HIS A 33 -2.69 -4.26 -4.72
CA HIS A 33 -1.51 -5.10 -4.90
C HIS A 33 -0.22 -4.35 -4.52
N PHE A 34 -0.11 -3.10 -4.98
CA PHE A 34 1.06 -2.27 -4.67
C PHE A 34 1.15 -1.96 -3.18
N VAL A 35 0.03 -1.62 -2.56
CA VAL A 35 -0.02 -1.34 -1.12
C VAL A 35 0.39 -2.56 -0.32
N THR A 36 -0.13 -3.72 -0.67
CA THR A 36 0.18 -4.97 0.02
C THR A 36 1.67 -5.27 -0.06
N GLY A 37 2.26 -5.15 -1.26
CA GLY A 37 3.69 -5.36 -1.44
C GLY A 37 4.52 -4.38 -0.64
N SER A 38 4.12 -3.11 -0.63
CA SER A 38 4.83 -2.08 0.14
C SER A 38 4.79 -2.36 1.63
N LEU A 39 3.61 -2.78 2.14
CA LEU A 39 3.46 -3.12 3.55
C LEU A 39 4.33 -4.31 3.94
N MET A 40 4.30 -5.37 3.14
CA MET A 40 5.08 -6.57 3.43
C MET A 40 6.57 -6.28 3.43
N ASN A 41 7.06 -5.52 2.44
CA ASN A 41 8.46 -5.14 2.37
C ASN A 41 8.86 -4.27 3.56
N THR A 42 8.00 -3.33 3.95
CA THR A 42 8.28 -2.41 5.06
C THR A 42 8.28 -3.16 6.39
N LEU A 43 7.28 -4.02 6.62
CA LEU A 43 7.16 -4.74 7.88
C LEU A 43 8.20 -5.84 8.05
N ALA A 44 8.83 -6.28 6.97
CA ALA A 44 9.90 -7.28 7.05
C ALA A 44 11.15 -6.73 7.76
N ARG A 45 11.31 -5.43 7.81
CA ARG A 45 12.42 -4.76 8.52
C ARG A 45 13.78 -5.36 8.19
N THR A 46 14.05 -5.47 6.88
CA THR A 46 15.27 -6.11 6.40
C THR A 46 16.54 -5.30 6.62
N GLY A 47 16.40 -4.04 7.03
CA GLY A 47 17.54 -3.13 7.16
C GLY A 47 18.01 -2.56 5.83
N ARG A 48 17.30 -2.86 4.75
CA ARG A 48 17.69 -2.38 3.43
C ARG A 48 17.68 -0.85 3.34
N ILE A 49 16.62 -0.22 3.87
CA ILE A 49 16.52 1.25 3.83
C ILE A 49 17.59 1.89 4.69
N ASP A 50 17.99 1.23 5.78
CA ASP A 50 19.07 1.71 6.65
C ASP A 50 20.36 1.82 5.87
N ARG A 51 20.71 0.75 5.15
CA ARG A 51 21.95 0.72 4.38
C ARG A 51 21.90 1.65 3.18
N LEU A 52 20.78 1.65 2.47
CA LEU A 52 20.61 2.48 1.28
C LEU A 52 20.71 3.96 1.61
N SER A 53 20.17 4.39 2.74
CA SER A 53 20.15 5.79 3.16
C SER A 53 21.36 6.17 4.00
N SER A 54 22.30 5.26 4.21
CA SER A 54 23.49 5.48 5.06
C SER A 54 23.09 5.90 6.47
N GLY A 55 22.06 5.27 7.01
CA GLY A 55 21.61 5.51 8.37
C GLY A 55 20.65 6.68 8.55
N LEU A 56 20.30 7.36 7.47
CA LEU A 56 19.31 8.45 7.56
C LEU A 56 17.92 7.93 7.90
N CYS A 57 17.56 6.77 7.36
CA CYS A 57 16.28 6.13 7.63
C CYS A 57 16.50 4.78 8.30
N HIS A 58 15.62 4.43 9.23
CA HIS A 58 15.72 3.17 9.96
C HIS A 58 14.46 2.33 9.72
N SER A 59 14.65 1.06 9.39
CA SER A 59 13.55 0.15 9.05
C SER A 59 12.65 -0.14 10.25
N ASP A 60 13.09 0.12 11.47
CA ASP A 60 12.29 -0.06 12.68
C ASP A 60 11.62 1.22 13.18
N ASP A 61 11.73 2.30 12.41
CA ASP A 61 11.16 3.60 12.79
C ASP A 61 9.68 3.66 12.37
N PHE A 62 8.81 3.00 13.13
CA PHE A 62 7.39 2.99 12.85
C PHE A 62 6.73 4.36 12.82
N PRO A 63 7.07 5.30 13.71
CA PRO A 63 6.51 6.65 13.59
C PRO A 63 6.78 7.30 12.25
N ALA A 64 7.99 7.12 11.70
CA ALA A 64 8.34 7.66 10.39
C ALA A 64 7.52 7.00 9.28
N VAL A 65 7.32 5.68 9.38
CA VAL A 65 6.52 4.92 8.42
C VAL A 65 5.06 5.39 8.45
N LYS A 66 4.48 5.51 9.66
CA LYS A 66 3.09 5.93 9.82
C LYS A 66 2.87 7.34 9.29
N ALA A 67 3.83 8.23 9.51
CA ALA A 67 3.71 9.62 9.07
C ALA A 67 3.69 9.76 7.55
N ARG A 68 4.29 8.82 6.84
CA ARG A 68 4.50 8.93 5.39
C ARG A 68 3.66 7.97 4.57
N MET A 69 3.51 6.73 5.01
CA MET A 69 2.91 5.67 4.20
C MET A 69 1.48 5.98 3.81
N ALA A 70 0.64 6.41 4.77
CA ALA A 70 -0.76 6.70 4.47
C ALA A 70 -0.90 7.79 3.41
N ARG A 71 -0.13 8.86 3.52
CA ARG A 71 -0.16 9.95 2.55
C ARG A 71 0.34 9.52 1.18
N PHE A 72 1.42 8.74 1.18
CA PHE A 72 2.00 8.23 -0.06
C PHE A 72 1.01 7.34 -0.80
N MET A 73 0.36 6.43 -0.07
CA MET A 73 -0.61 5.51 -0.66
C MET A 73 -1.87 6.24 -1.13
N ALA A 74 -2.37 7.18 -0.34
CA ALA A 74 -3.54 7.96 -0.72
C ALA A 74 -3.28 8.75 -2.01
N ALA A 75 -2.13 9.38 -2.11
CA ALA A 75 -1.75 10.12 -3.31
C ALA A 75 -1.66 9.19 -4.52
N GLY A 76 -1.12 7.99 -4.33
CA GLY A 76 -1.04 6.98 -5.39
C GLY A 76 -2.41 6.57 -5.91
N PHE A 77 -3.34 6.28 -5.00
CA PHE A 77 -4.70 5.92 -5.39
C PHE A 77 -5.40 7.07 -6.11
N HIS A 78 -5.24 8.30 -5.62
CA HIS A 78 -5.85 9.45 -6.29
C HIS A 78 -5.28 9.67 -7.69
N ALA A 79 -4.02 9.33 -7.90
CA ALA A 79 -3.39 9.44 -9.21
C ALA A 79 -3.94 8.43 -10.22
N LEU A 80 -4.57 7.36 -9.75
CA LEU A 80 -5.13 6.32 -10.61
C LEU A 80 -6.54 6.63 -11.09
N LYS A 81 -7.12 7.74 -10.67
CA LYS A 81 -8.44 8.14 -11.12
C LYS A 81 -8.44 8.37 -12.63
N SER A 82 -9.58 8.08 -13.25
CA SER A 82 -9.76 8.40 -14.67
C SER A 82 -9.55 9.89 -14.91
N PRO A 83 -8.87 10.25 -16.00
CA PRO A 83 -8.69 11.66 -16.36
C PRO A 83 -10.02 12.37 -16.62
#